data_38547229b58572f56bd80e2d62a4b46d
#
_entry.id   38547229b58572f56bd80e2d62a4b46d
#
_cell.length_a   1.000
_cell.length_b   1.000
_cell.length_c   1.000
_cell.angle_alpha   90.00
_cell.angle_beta   90.00
_cell.angle_gamma   90.00
#
_symmetry.space_group_name_H-M   'P 1'
#
loop_
_entity.id
_entity.type
_entity.pdbx_description
1 polymer ?
#
loop_
_entity_poly.entity_id
_entity_poly.type
_entity_poly.pdbx_seq_one_letter_code
_entity_poly.pdbx_strand_id
1 'polypeptide(L)'
;MNTKERTRIVHLSDPHLSSLDGVMARRFLGGKRFLGALSWRRRSQHHLRATLDCLTNHVEKKEPDVIVVTGDLVQIGLASEIDQAAQWLDSLSKIAKVVLVPGNHDFYQADSVASACESWAQYLWPDGNKRNTFPSVIRVGNTTIIGLSSAQPEPFWSARGMVDEGQLNELEKILQDSTGSMRCVLIHHPPIEGRCAGRKALRNSKALQGVLDRGRAEFVLHGHVHRNTEYCINDYTKVFSTASASNALRHASSSFRIFDVVRDQSDWRMVSTLEVLHDSRCGEIMTSEIVWKGTALR
;
A
#
# COMPACT_ATOMS: atom_id res chain seq x y z
N MET A 1 -33.41 -13.57 -5.35
CA MET A 1 -32.05 -14.03 -5.61
C MET A 1 -31.14 -13.18 -4.72
N ASN A 2 -30.52 -13.77 -3.69
CA ASN A 2 -29.55 -13.07 -2.85
C ASN A 2 -28.35 -12.71 -3.75
N THR A 3 -28.20 -11.44 -4.08
CA THR A 3 -26.97 -10.93 -4.68
C THR A 3 -25.87 -11.15 -3.64
N LYS A 4 -24.95 -12.07 -3.93
CA LYS A 4 -23.73 -12.26 -3.13
C LYS A 4 -23.09 -10.91 -3.01
N GLU A 5 -23.03 -10.38 -1.80
CA GLU A 5 -22.44 -9.06 -1.54
C GLU A 5 -20.93 -9.16 -1.79
N ARG A 6 -20.50 -8.64 -2.94
CA ARG A 6 -19.08 -8.59 -3.34
C ARG A 6 -18.47 -7.31 -2.80
N THR A 7 -17.26 -7.40 -2.28
CA THR A 7 -16.40 -6.23 -2.01
C THR A 7 -15.24 -6.23 -2.98
N ARG A 8 -15.10 -5.18 -3.80
CA ARG A 8 -14.02 -5.00 -4.75
C ARG A 8 -12.99 -4.01 -4.21
N ILE A 9 -11.77 -4.50 -4.00
CA ILE A 9 -10.62 -3.73 -3.54
C ILE A 9 -9.65 -3.56 -4.70
N VAL A 10 -9.20 -2.33 -4.97
CA VAL A 10 -8.10 -2.09 -5.90
C VAL A 10 -6.85 -1.67 -5.10
N HIS A 11 -5.73 -2.33 -5.37
CA HIS A 11 -4.45 -2.07 -4.72
C HIS A 11 -3.47 -1.39 -5.67
N LEU A 12 -2.99 -0.23 -5.25
CA LEU A 12 -1.95 0.58 -5.88
C LEU A 12 -0.78 0.75 -4.93
N SER A 13 0.43 0.98 -5.45
CA SER A 13 1.61 1.24 -4.65
C SER A 13 2.66 2.05 -5.38
N ASP A 14 3.52 2.72 -4.63
CA ASP A 14 4.77 3.33 -5.12
C ASP A 14 4.60 4.27 -6.32
N PRO A 15 3.65 5.23 -6.31
CA PRO A 15 3.46 6.14 -7.46
C PRO A 15 4.61 7.13 -7.64
N HIS A 16 5.41 7.41 -6.60
CA HIS A 16 6.58 8.29 -6.64
C HIS A 16 6.33 9.59 -7.39
N LEU A 17 5.28 10.30 -7.01
CA LEU A 17 4.91 11.60 -7.55
C LEU A 17 5.97 12.63 -7.16
N SER A 18 6.88 12.92 -8.06
CA SER A 18 7.93 13.89 -7.82
C SER A 18 8.26 14.64 -9.10
N SER A 19 8.01 15.93 -9.06
CA SER A 19 8.65 16.88 -9.96
C SER A 19 9.61 17.71 -9.12
N LEU A 20 10.91 17.54 -9.35
CA LEU A 20 11.91 18.45 -8.81
C LEU A 20 12.09 19.69 -9.68
N ASP A 21 11.19 19.92 -10.65
CA ASP A 21 11.20 21.06 -11.55
C ASP A 21 11.03 22.35 -10.72
N GLY A 22 11.92 23.26 -10.91
CA GLY A 22 11.94 24.54 -10.17
C GLY A 22 12.49 24.49 -8.75
N VAL A 23 12.83 23.29 -8.24
CA VAL A 23 13.49 23.19 -6.93
C VAL A 23 14.98 23.47 -7.09
N MET A 24 15.42 24.64 -6.65
CA MET A 24 16.84 25.02 -6.71
C MET A 24 17.69 24.04 -5.91
N ALA A 25 18.66 23.39 -6.57
CA ALA A 25 19.59 22.45 -5.94
C ALA A 25 20.32 23.05 -4.72
N ARG A 26 20.43 24.38 -4.64
CA ARG A 26 21.01 25.12 -3.50
C ARG A 26 20.22 24.95 -2.18
N ARG A 27 18.90 24.64 -2.23
CA ARG A 27 18.10 24.36 -1.01
C ARG A 27 18.45 23.06 -0.33
N PHE A 28 19.19 22.17 -1.00
CA PHE A 28 19.56 20.83 -0.50
C PHE A 28 21.06 20.68 -0.26
N LEU A 29 21.82 21.79 -0.15
CA LEU A 29 23.25 21.73 0.14
C LEU A 29 23.50 21.01 1.46
N GLY A 30 23.88 19.74 1.35
CA GLY A 30 24.16 18.84 2.47
C GLY A 30 22.92 18.07 2.94
N GLY A 31 23.12 16.80 3.32
CA GLY A 31 22.11 15.96 3.96
C GLY A 31 21.40 14.95 3.06
N LYS A 32 20.48 14.22 3.67
CA LYS A 32 19.77 13.08 3.06
C LYS A 32 19.01 13.47 1.78
N ARG A 33 18.32 14.62 1.77
CA ARG A 33 17.53 15.08 0.60
C ARG A 33 18.41 15.38 -0.62
N PHE A 34 19.62 15.90 -0.43
CA PHE A 34 20.53 16.13 -1.55
C PHE A 34 20.91 14.83 -2.25
N LEU A 35 21.30 13.81 -1.47
CA LEU A 35 21.63 12.49 -2.01
C LEU A 35 20.41 11.83 -2.65
N GLY A 36 19.25 11.99 -2.06
CA GLY A 36 17.96 11.52 -2.60
C GLY A 36 17.63 12.18 -3.94
N ALA A 37 17.76 13.50 -4.04
CA ALA A 37 17.51 14.25 -5.27
C ALA A 37 18.49 13.87 -6.39
N LEU A 38 19.78 13.67 -6.07
CA LEU A 38 20.76 13.21 -7.05
C LEU A 38 20.43 11.81 -7.57
N SER A 39 20.03 10.91 -6.68
CA SER A 39 19.58 9.56 -7.05
C SER A 39 18.29 9.60 -7.89
N TRP A 40 17.36 10.52 -7.56
CA TRP A 40 16.10 10.69 -8.28
C TRP A 40 16.30 11.17 -9.72
N ARG A 41 17.17 12.15 -9.96
CA ARG A 41 17.47 12.63 -11.32
C ARG A 41 17.81 11.51 -12.30
N ARG A 42 18.43 10.41 -11.83
CA ARG A 42 18.77 9.25 -12.64
C ARG A 42 17.57 8.32 -12.89
N ARG A 43 16.52 8.40 -12.05
CA ARG A 43 15.36 7.48 -12.07
C ARG A 43 14.06 8.18 -12.43
N SER A 44 14.03 9.51 -12.49
CA SER A 44 12.80 10.27 -12.75
C SER A 44 12.11 9.90 -14.07
N GLN A 45 12.89 9.49 -15.07
CA GLN A 45 12.37 9.01 -16.35
C GLN A 45 11.62 7.68 -16.25
N HIS A 46 11.76 6.97 -15.13
CA HIS A 46 11.08 5.70 -14.88
C HIS A 46 9.68 5.89 -14.30
N HIS A 47 9.38 7.06 -13.73
CA HIS A 47 8.11 7.37 -13.06
C HIS A 47 7.44 8.53 -13.77
N LEU A 48 6.46 8.22 -14.62
CA LEU A 48 5.79 9.22 -15.44
C LEU A 48 4.38 9.52 -14.91
N ARG A 49 4.06 10.80 -14.76
CA ARG A 49 2.72 11.24 -14.38
C ARG A 49 1.67 10.76 -15.37
N ALA A 50 1.96 10.83 -16.67
CA ALA A 50 1.04 10.35 -17.70
C ALA A 50 0.72 8.85 -17.58
N THR A 51 1.70 8.03 -17.17
CA THR A 51 1.51 6.61 -16.90
C THR A 51 0.57 6.41 -15.72
N LEU A 52 0.77 7.16 -14.63
CA LEU A 52 -0.08 7.11 -13.45
C LEU A 52 -1.51 7.57 -13.76
N ASP A 53 -1.69 8.66 -14.52
CA ASP A 53 -3.01 9.17 -14.92
C ASP A 53 -3.73 8.13 -15.80
N CYS A 54 -3.02 7.51 -16.76
CA CYS A 54 -3.57 6.43 -17.57
C CYS A 54 -4.02 5.24 -16.71
N LEU A 55 -3.18 4.82 -15.75
CA LEU A 55 -3.51 3.73 -14.83
C LEU A 55 -4.74 4.08 -13.97
N THR A 56 -4.81 5.30 -13.45
CA THR A 56 -5.94 5.79 -12.65
C THR A 56 -7.26 5.72 -13.44
N ASN A 57 -7.25 6.10 -14.71
CA ASN A 57 -8.41 5.98 -15.59
C ASN A 57 -8.84 4.53 -15.82
N HIS A 58 -7.92 3.56 -15.78
CA HIS A 58 -8.25 2.15 -15.84
C HIS A 58 -8.82 1.63 -14.51
N VAL A 59 -8.31 2.12 -13.38
CA VAL A 59 -8.86 1.82 -12.05
C VAL A 59 -10.31 2.27 -11.93
N GLU A 60 -10.66 3.47 -12.41
CA GLU A 60 -12.03 3.99 -12.41
C GLU A 60 -13.00 3.04 -13.12
N LYS A 61 -12.60 2.51 -14.28
CA LYS A 61 -13.43 1.55 -15.06
C LYS A 61 -13.68 0.21 -14.35
N LYS A 62 -12.93 -0.08 -13.28
CA LYS A 62 -13.12 -1.32 -12.49
C LYS A 62 -14.18 -1.18 -11.42
N GLU A 63 -14.70 0.04 -11.20
CA GLU A 63 -15.75 0.34 -10.21
C GLU A 63 -15.41 -0.26 -8.82
N PRO A 64 -14.27 0.14 -8.20
CA PRO A 64 -13.89 -0.37 -6.89
C PRO A 64 -14.81 0.17 -5.78
N ASP A 65 -15.04 -0.63 -4.74
CA ASP A 65 -15.67 -0.18 -3.50
C ASP A 65 -14.67 0.58 -2.63
N VAL A 66 -13.37 0.22 -2.75
CA VAL A 66 -12.28 0.87 -2.04
C VAL A 66 -10.98 0.76 -2.84
N ILE A 67 -10.17 1.81 -2.78
CA ILE A 67 -8.80 1.85 -3.32
C ILE A 67 -7.85 1.87 -2.13
N VAL A 68 -6.90 0.94 -2.08
CA VAL A 68 -5.85 0.89 -1.07
C VAL A 68 -4.51 1.25 -1.68
N VAL A 69 -3.76 2.11 -1.02
CA VAL A 69 -2.44 2.59 -1.48
C VAL A 69 -1.40 2.25 -0.42
N THR A 70 -0.40 1.45 -0.79
CA THR A 70 0.62 0.97 0.14
C THR A 70 1.91 1.78 0.12
N GLY A 71 1.79 3.11 0.03
CA GLY A 71 2.84 4.09 0.32
C GLY A 71 3.80 4.40 -0.82
N ASP A 72 4.86 5.12 -0.48
CA ASP A 72 5.85 5.72 -1.38
C ASP A 72 5.20 6.61 -2.46
N LEU A 73 4.34 7.54 -1.98
CA LEU A 73 3.67 8.50 -2.85
C LEU A 73 4.65 9.52 -3.40
N VAL A 74 5.64 9.90 -2.60
CA VAL A 74 6.64 10.93 -2.91
C VAL A 74 8.03 10.34 -3.01
N GLN A 75 9.06 11.17 -3.27
CA GLN A 75 10.43 10.69 -3.46
C GLN A 75 11.37 11.11 -2.32
N ILE A 76 11.35 12.36 -1.89
CA ILE A 76 12.23 12.91 -0.84
C ILE A 76 11.47 13.70 0.24
N GLY A 77 10.13 13.63 0.20
CA GLY A 77 9.25 14.20 1.21
C GLY A 77 9.29 15.73 1.24
N LEU A 78 9.29 16.40 0.08
CA LEU A 78 9.14 17.84 0.01
C LEU A 78 7.66 18.23 0.16
N ALA A 79 7.38 19.41 0.69
CA ALA A 79 6.02 19.94 0.79
C ALA A 79 5.32 19.93 -0.58
N SER A 80 6.01 20.37 -1.64
CA SER A 80 5.45 20.35 -3.00
C SER A 80 5.15 18.95 -3.54
N GLU A 81 5.91 17.93 -3.15
CA GLU A 81 5.62 16.53 -3.49
C GLU A 81 4.40 16.03 -2.70
N ILE A 82 4.31 16.40 -1.41
CA ILE A 82 3.18 16.07 -0.53
C ILE A 82 1.89 16.67 -1.05
N ASP A 83 1.91 17.94 -1.50
CA ASP A 83 0.76 18.62 -2.10
C ASP A 83 0.31 17.93 -3.41
N GLN A 84 1.25 17.53 -4.27
CA GLN A 84 0.95 16.80 -5.49
C GLN A 84 0.34 15.42 -5.20
N ALA A 85 0.85 14.74 -4.18
CA ALA A 85 0.31 13.46 -3.74
C ALA A 85 -1.11 13.62 -3.16
N ALA A 86 -1.37 14.69 -2.39
CA ALA A 86 -2.71 15.01 -1.90
C ALA A 86 -3.71 15.20 -3.06
N GLN A 87 -3.33 15.96 -4.10
CA GLN A 87 -4.17 16.14 -5.28
C GLN A 87 -4.49 14.83 -6.01
N TRP A 88 -3.52 13.91 -6.08
CA TRP A 88 -3.76 12.59 -6.67
C TRP A 88 -4.67 11.73 -5.79
N LEU A 89 -4.47 11.72 -4.47
CA LEU A 89 -5.37 11.04 -3.53
C LEU A 89 -6.79 11.60 -3.62
N ASP A 90 -6.94 12.93 -3.74
CA ASP A 90 -8.24 13.58 -3.96
C ASP A 90 -8.88 13.13 -5.29
N SER A 91 -8.09 12.89 -6.34
CA SER A 91 -8.62 12.33 -7.58
C SER A 91 -9.10 10.89 -7.43
N LEU A 92 -8.37 10.06 -6.70
CA LEU A 92 -8.79 8.68 -6.37
C LEU A 92 -10.04 8.66 -5.49
N SER A 93 -10.17 9.61 -4.56
CA SER A 93 -11.32 9.68 -3.65
C SER A 93 -12.65 10.01 -4.35
N LYS A 94 -12.59 10.54 -5.57
CA LYS A 94 -13.76 10.74 -6.45
C LYS A 94 -14.23 9.42 -7.08
N ILE A 95 -13.35 8.43 -7.19
CA ILE A 95 -13.65 7.10 -7.74
C ILE A 95 -14.24 6.21 -6.66
N ALA A 96 -13.55 6.11 -5.52
CA ALA A 96 -13.95 5.26 -4.41
C ALA A 96 -13.30 5.73 -3.10
N LYS A 97 -13.68 5.12 -1.97
CA LYS A 97 -13.02 5.36 -0.69
C LYS A 97 -11.54 5.00 -0.77
N VAL A 98 -10.65 5.85 -0.25
CA VAL A 98 -9.19 5.63 -0.28
C VAL A 98 -8.69 5.31 1.12
N VAL A 99 -7.82 4.30 1.21
CA VAL A 99 -7.08 3.93 2.42
C VAL A 99 -5.59 3.95 2.11
N LEU A 100 -4.82 4.70 2.86
CA LEU A 100 -3.39 4.89 2.66
C LEU A 100 -2.60 4.39 3.87
N VAL A 101 -1.49 3.68 3.62
CA VAL A 101 -0.43 3.50 4.60
C VAL A 101 0.87 4.13 4.08
N PRO A 102 1.66 4.80 4.94
CA PRO A 102 2.84 5.54 4.46
C PRO A 102 4.00 4.61 4.11
N GLY A 103 4.79 5.00 3.10
CA GLY A 103 6.06 4.37 2.75
C GLY A 103 7.28 5.12 3.30
N ASN A 104 8.47 4.56 3.09
CA ASN A 104 9.71 5.14 3.61
C ASN A 104 10.12 6.45 2.90
N HIS A 105 9.63 6.68 1.70
CA HIS A 105 9.80 7.95 0.97
C HIS A 105 8.82 9.02 1.45
N ASP A 106 7.66 8.65 1.97
CA ASP A 106 6.66 9.55 2.54
C ASP A 106 7.14 10.09 3.91
N PHE A 107 7.63 9.20 4.76
CA PHE A 107 8.19 9.53 6.07
C PHE A 107 9.72 9.68 6.00
N TYR A 108 10.18 10.47 5.03
CA TYR A 108 11.59 10.61 4.69
C TYR A 108 12.43 11.29 5.77
N GLN A 109 11.87 12.33 6.41
CA GLN A 109 12.42 13.08 7.54
C GLN A 109 11.27 13.51 8.47
N ALA A 110 11.60 14.05 9.65
CA ALA A 110 10.58 14.43 10.64
C ALA A 110 9.59 15.49 10.13
N ASP A 111 10.05 16.44 9.31
CA ASP A 111 9.20 17.45 8.71
C ASP A 111 8.27 16.88 7.63
N SER A 112 8.73 15.90 6.85
CA SER A 112 7.87 15.19 5.89
C SER A 112 6.81 14.33 6.59
N VAL A 113 7.14 13.73 7.75
CA VAL A 113 6.13 13.02 8.57
C VAL A 113 5.00 13.96 8.97
N ALA A 114 5.34 15.11 9.54
CA ALA A 114 4.34 16.09 10.00
C ALA A 114 3.45 16.57 8.84
N SER A 115 4.08 16.99 7.73
CA SER A 115 3.36 17.48 6.54
C SER A 115 2.48 16.40 5.90
N ALA A 116 2.95 15.16 5.78
CA ALA A 116 2.18 14.05 5.24
C ALA A 116 0.99 13.69 6.14
N CYS A 117 1.21 13.61 7.45
CA CYS A 117 0.15 13.35 8.42
C CYS A 117 -0.93 14.43 8.42
N GLU A 118 -0.58 15.69 8.21
CA GLU A 118 -1.53 16.79 8.11
C GLU A 118 -2.31 16.74 6.77
N SER A 119 -1.58 16.68 5.64
CA SER A 119 -2.18 16.73 4.31
C SER A 119 -3.03 15.51 3.96
N TRP A 120 -2.62 14.32 4.42
CA TRP A 120 -3.24 13.05 4.03
C TRP A 120 -4.07 12.40 5.15
N ALA A 121 -4.35 13.12 6.24
CA ALA A 121 -5.03 12.60 7.44
C ALA A 121 -6.28 11.76 7.12
N GLN A 122 -7.15 12.24 6.23
CA GLN A 122 -8.40 11.56 5.86
C GLN A 122 -8.19 10.22 5.14
N TYR A 123 -7.01 9.99 4.56
CA TYR A 123 -6.64 8.74 3.86
C TYR A 123 -5.84 7.79 4.76
N LEU A 124 -5.01 8.35 5.66
CA LEU A 124 -4.25 7.58 6.64
C LEU A 124 -5.17 7.03 7.74
N TRP A 125 -6.18 7.80 8.14
CA TRP A 125 -7.14 7.45 9.21
C TRP A 125 -8.58 7.64 8.72
N PRO A 126 -9.03 6.80 7.76
CA PRO A 126 -10.33 6.95 7.10
C PRO A 126 -11.53 6.63 8.01
N ASP A 127 -11.28 6.07 9.18
CA ASP A 127 -12.26 5.82 10.26
C ASP A 127 -12.60 7.08 11.06
N GLY A 128 -11.90 8.19 10.82
CA GLY A 128 -12.05 9.43 11.58
C GLY A 128 -11.49 9.34 13.00
N ASN A 129 -10.57 8.39 13.25
CA ASN A 129 -9.91 8.24 14.54
C ASN A 129 -9.16 9.52 14.92
N LYS A 130 -9.69 10.25 15.89
CA LYS A 130 -9.14 11.54 16.37
C LYS A 130 -7.72 11.43 16.95
N ARG A 131 -7.26 10.22 17.27
CA ARG A 131 -5.91 10.00 17.80
C ARG A 131 -4.85 10.06 16.70
N ASN A 132 -5.25 9.93 15.42
CA ASN A 132 -4.33 9.91 14.28
C ASN A 132 -3.17 8.92 14.50
N THR A 133 -3.49 7.71 14.90
CA THR A 133 -2.53 6.64 15.20
C THR A 133 -2.80 5.41 14.36
N PHE A 134 -1.75 4.63 14.12
CA PHE A 134 -1.88 3.30 13.54
C PHE A 134 -1.97 2.24 14.65
N PRO A 135 -2.66 1.11 14.40
CA PRO A 135 -3.34 0.75 13.15
C PRO A 135 -4.55 1.64 12.85
N SER A 136 -4.76 1.98 11.56
CA SER A 136 -6.05 2.50 11.09
C SER A 136 -6.95 1.34 10.69
N VAL A 137 -8.27 1.48 10.89
CA VAL A 137 -9.23 0.40 10.63
C VAL A 137 -10.44 0.95 9.90
N ILE A 138 -10.85 0.25 8.85
CA ILE A 138 -12.10 0.55 8.18
C ILE A 138 -12.78 -0.73 7.73
N ARG A 139 -14.11 -0.75 7.77
CA ARG A 139 -14.91 -1.80 7.19
C ARG A 139 -15.56 -1.33 5.89
N VAL A 140 -15.36 -2.11 4.83
CA VAL A 140 -15.98 -1.91 3.53
C VAL A 140 -16.63 -3.22 3.11
N GLY A 141 -17.96 -3.24 3.02
CA GLY A 141 -18.72 -4.45 2.75
C GLY A 141 -18.33 -5.59 3.70
N ASN A 142 -17.86 -6.67 3.13
CA ASN A 142 -17.46 -7.88 3.86
C ASN A 142 -15.99 -7.90 4.34
N THR A 143 -15.25 -6.81 4.15
CA THR A 143 -13.82 -6.76 4.44
C THR A 143 -13.50 -5.73 5.50
N THR A 144 -12.68 -6.12 6.48
CA THR A 144 -12.02 -5.20 7.43
C THR A 144 -10.61 -4.93 6.91
N ILE A 145 -10.31 -3.68 6.60
CA ILE A 145 -9.02 -3.20 6.12
C ILE A 145 -8.28 -2.57 7.29
N ILE A 146 -7.08 -3.05 7.57
CA ILE A 146 -6.26 -2.66 8.71
C ILE A 146 -4.94 -2.10 8.20
N GLY A 147 -4.72 -0.81 8.34
CA GLY A 147 -3.50 -0.13 7.92
C GLY A 147 -2.45 -0.09 9.02
N LEU A 148 -1.22 -0.49 8.72
CA LEU A 148 -0.04 -0.38 9.59
C LEU A 148 0.95 0.62 9.02
N SER A 149 1.56 1.45 9.86
CA SER A 149 2.75 2.20 9.49
C SER A 149 3.99 1.41 9.80
N SER A 150 4.76 1.08 8.77
CA SER A 150 6.12 0.57 8.91
C SER A 150 7.18 1.62 8.56
N ALA A 151 6.75 2.80 8.13
CA ALA A 151 7.62 3.88 7.72
C ALA A 151 8.07 4.73 8.92
N GLN A 152 9.34 5.11 8.91
CA GLN A 152 9.94 6.03 9.87
C GLN A 152 11.13 6.75 9.22
N PRO A 153 11.54 7.93 9.72
CA PRO A 153 12.77 8.56 9.28
C PRO A 153 13.97 7.66 9.52
N GLU A 154 14.69 7.32 8.44
CA GLU A 154 15.89 6.48 8.47
C GLU A 154 17.12 7.26 7.97
N PRO A 155 18.36 6.85 8.29
CA PRO A 155 19.56 7.40 7.68
C PRO A 155 19.56 7.21 6.15
N PHE A 156 20.36 7.99 5.41
CA PHE A 156 20.36 7.98 3.94
C PHE A 156 20.75 6.62 3.31
N TRP A 157 21.45 5.77 4.05
CA TRP A 157 21.85 4.42 3.62
C TRP A 157 20.83 3.34 3.94
N SER A 158 19.76 3.68 4.65
CA SER A 158 18.72 2.77 5.11
C SER A 158 17.34 3.18 4.60
N ALA A 159 16.56 2.20 4.19
CA ALA A 159 15.15 2.30 3.90
C ALA A 159 14.41 1.15 4.62
N ARG A 160 14.82 0.89 5.88
CA ARG A 160 14.22 -0.15 6.71
C ARG A 160 12.90 0.32 7.29
N GLY A 161 11.99 -0.64 7.48
CA GLY A 161 10.75 -0.42 8.20
C GLY A 161 10.78 -1.01 9.60
N MET A 162 9.82 -0.58 10.42
CA MET A 162 9.54 -1.14 11.73
C MET A 162 8.07 -0.87 12.09
N VAL A 163 7.37 -1.88 12.57
CA VAL A 163 6.04 -1.75 13.17
C VAL A 163 6.26 -1.74 14.68
N ASP A 164 5.88 -0.66 15.37
CA ASP A 164 6.06 -0.58 16.82
C ASP A 164 5.18 -1.57 17.58
N GLU A 165 5.55 -1.84 18.83
CA GLU A 165 4.86 -2.82 19.68
C GLU A 165 3.39 -2.44 19.96
N GLY A 166 3.09 -1.15 20.04
CA GLY A 166 1.72 -0.66 20.22
C GLY A 166 0.84 -1.07 19.04
N GLN A 167 1.33 -0.89 17.82
CA GLN A 167 0.64 -1.33 16.60
C GLN A 167 0.47 -2.86 16.56
N LEU A 168 1.51 -3.63 16.92
CA LEU A 168 1.43 -5.10 16.92
C LEU A 168 0.38 -5.61 17.91
N ASN A 169 0.35 -5.07 19.12
CA ASN A 169 -0.62 -5.43 20.16
C ASN A 169 -2.05 -5.06 19.77
N GLU A 170 -2.24 -3.91 19.14
CA GLU A 170 -3.56 -3.47 18.72
C GLU A 170 -4.02 -4.25 17.47
N LEU A 171 -3.11 -4.56 16.54
CA LEU A 171 -3.38 -5.43 15.38
C LEU A 171 -3.92 -6.79 15.83
N GLU A 172 -3.31 -7.42 16.84
CA GLU A 172 -3.75 -8.72 17.35
C GLU A 172 -5.18 -8.67 17.86
N LYS A 173 -5.56 -7.63 18.64
CA LYS A 173 -6.93 -7.42 19.10
C LYS A 173 -7.91 -7.21 17.94
N ILE A 174 -7.55 -6.31 17.00
CA ILE A 174 -8.41 -6.02 15.84
C ILE A 174 -8.68 -7.27 15.02
N LEU A 175 -7.66 -8.11 14.80
CA LEU A 175 -7.81 -9.37 14.07
C LEU A 175 -8.75 -10.35 14.81
N GLN A 176 -8.66 -10.42 16.13
CA GLN A 176 -9.53 -11.25 16.98
C GLN A 176 -10.98 -10.73 16.96
N ASP A 177 -11.17 -9.41 17.02
CA ASP A 177 -12.49 -8.78 17.05
C ASP A 177 -13.18 -8.78 15.68
N SER A 178 -12.43 -8.99 14.61
CA SER A 178 -12.92 -8.91 13.21
C SER A 178 -13.25 -10.27 12.57
N THR A 179 -13.50 -11.31 13.36
CA THR A 179 -13.72 -12.69 12.86
C THR A 179 -14.91 -12.86 11.92
N GLY A 180 -15.85 -11.91 11.91
CA GLY A 180 -17.02 -11.92 11.02
C GLY A 180 -16.77 -11.30 9.63
N SER A 181 -15.54 -10.91 9.29
CA SER A 181 -15.16 -10.27 8.02
C SER A 181 -13.85 -10.82 7.47
N MET A 182 -13.62 -10.68 6.16
CA MET A 182 -12.31 -10.92 5.57
C MET A 182 -11.32 -9.85 6.06
N ARG A 183 -10.16 -10.23 6.60
CA ARG A 183 -9.19 -9.31 7.20
C ARG A 183 -8.03 -9.06 6.25
N CYS A 184 -7.95 -7.82 5.75
CA CYS A 184 -6.92 -7.31 4.86
C CYS A 184 -5.96 -6.42 5.65
N VAL A 185 -4.69 -6.78 5.75
CA VAL A 185 -3.68 -5.95 6.40
C VAL A 185 -2.86 -5.21 5.34
N LEU A 186 -2.75 -3.90 5.47
CA LEU A 186 -1.92 -3.04 4.62
C LEU A 186 -0.64 -2.67 5.35
N ILE A 187 0.48 -2.79 4.66
CA ILE A 187 1.79 -2.37 5.15
C ILE A 187 2.68 -1.99 3.95
N HIS A 188 3.62 -1.06 4.11
CA HIS A 188 4.50 -0.73 2.98
C HIS A 188 5.61 -1.76 2.76
N HIS A 189 6.34 -2.14 3.81
CA HIS A 189 7.47 -3.07 3.70
C HIS A 189 7.01 -4.53 3.64
N PRO A 190 7.72 -5.40 2.88
CA PRO A 190 7.42 -6.84 2.87
C PRO A 190 7.37 -7.42 4.29
N PRO A 191 6.32 -8.19 4.65
CA PRO A 191 6.14 -8.71 6.01
C PRO A 191 7.05 -9.88 6.37
N ILE A 192 7.84 -10.42 5.42
CA ILE A 192 8.77 -11.53 5.66
C ILE A 192 10.18 -11.22 5.17
N GLU A 193 11.17 -11.85 5.82
CA GLU A 193 12.58 -11.74 5.47
C GLU A 193 12.89 -12.33 4.07
N GLY A 194 13.98 -11.86 3.46
CA GLY A 194 14.47 -12.37 2.18
C GLY A 194 13.74 -11.82 0.93
N ARG A 195 12.69 -11.02 1.08
CA ARG A 195 11.96 -10.44 -0.06
C ARG A 195 12.57 -9.16 -0.62
N CYS A 196 13.49 -8.55 0.12
CA CYS A 196 14.28 -7.39 -0.32
C CYS A 196 15.64 -7.39 0.35
N ALA A 197 16.53 -6.48 -0.07
CA ALA A 197 17.85 -6.33 0.56
C ALA A 197 17.71 -5.93 2.03
N GLY A 198 18.58 -6.43 2.91
CA GLY A 198 18.49 -6.22 4.36
C GLY A 198 18.40 -4.75 4.80
N ARG A 199 19.03 -3.82 4.04
CA ARG A 199 18.91 -2.37 4.26
C ARG A 199 17.54 -1.77 3.91
N LYS A 200 16.64 -2.58 3.37
CA LYS A 200 15.25 -2.26 2.98
C LYS A 200 14.22 -3.12 3.70
N ALA A 201 14.65 -4.05 4.55
CA ALA A 201 13.76 -5.02 5.18
C ALA A 201 12.99 -4.44 6.37
N LEU A 202 11.86 -5.04 6.68
CA LEU A 202 11.16 -4.81 7.94
C LEU A 202 11.98 -5.44 9.08
N ARG A 203 12.39 -4.63 10.08
CA ARG A 203 13.28 -5.08 11.17
C ARG A 203 12.67 -6.17 12.04
N ASN A 204 11.40 -6.04 12.35
CA ASN A 204 10.68 -6.95 13.24
C ASN A 204 9.63 -7.79 12.48
N SER A 205 9.98 -8.22 11.27
CA SER A 205 9.12 -9.06 10.42
C SER A 205 8.64 -10.33 11.14
N LYS A 206 9.48 -10.97 11.94
CA LYS A 206 9.11 -12.18 12.72
C LYS A 206 8.02 -11.89 13.77
N ALA A 207 8.10 -10.75 14.46
CA ALA A 207 7.06 -10.35 15.42
C ALA A 207 5.72 -10.10 14.70
N LEU A 208 5.74 -9.39 13.57
CA LEU A 208 4.55 -9.20 12.75
C LEU A 208 3.98 -10.52 12.23
N GLN A 209 4.83 -11.42 11.72
CA GLN A 209 4.39 -12.76 11.28
C GLN A 209 3.70 -13.53 12.40
N GLY A 210 4.24 -13.49 13.62
CA GLY A 210 3.62 -14.13 14.78
C GLY A 210 2.23 -13.57 15.11
N VAL A 211 2.03 -12.27 14.98
CA VAL A 211 0.71 -11.64 15.17
C VAL A 211 -0.26 -12.02 14.06
N LEU A 212 0.19 -11.98 12.80
CA LEU A 212 -0.63 -12.39 11.65
C LEU A 212 -1.06 -13.85 11.72
N ASP A 213 -0.19 -14.74 12.22
CA ASP A 213 -0.47 -16.15 12.39
C ASP A 213 -1.49 -16.40 13.51
N ARG A 214 -1.28 -15.85 14.70
CA ARG A 214 -2.23 -15.96 15.83
C ARG A 214 -3.57 -15.30 15.53
N GLY A 215 -3.55 -14.11 14.91
CA GLY A 215 -4.75 -13.35 14.55
C GLY A 215 -5.43 -13.87 13.27
N ARG A 216 -4.76 -14.76 12.50
CA ARG A 216 -5.29 -15.37 11.27
C ARG A 216 -5.76 -14.35 10.23
N ALA A 217 -4.93 -13.34 9.92
CA ALA A 217 -5.21 -12.44 8.79
C ALA A 217 -5.30 -13.23 7.48
N GLU A 218 -6.34 -13.02 6.68
CA GLU A 218 -6.51 -13.73 5.41
C GLU A 218 -5.47 -13.29 4.38
N PHE A 219 -5.26 -11.98 4.26
CA PHE A 219 -4.27 -11.49 3.30
C PHE A 219 -3.61 -10.18 3.72
N VAL A 220 -2.40 -9.98 3.20
CA VAL A 220 -1.57 -8.79 3.42
C VAL A 220 -1.22 -8.19 2.07
N LEU A 221 -1.34 -6.86 1.96
CA LEU A 221 -0.96 -6.09 0.78
C LEU A 221 0.23 -5.20 1.11
N HIS A 222 1.26 -5.22 0.26
CA HIS A 222 2.44 -4.39 0.47
C HIS A 222 3.01 -3.82 -0.84
N GLY A 223 3.91 -2.82 -0.72
CA GLY A 223 4.62 -2.18 -1.81
C GLY A 223 6.14 -2.37 -1.74
N HIS A 224 6.89 -1.28 -1.86
CA HIS A 224 8.33 -1.14 -1.61
C HIS A 224 9.27 -1.84 -2.59
N VAL A 225 8.93 -3.04 -3.06
CA VAL A 225 9.80 -3.85 -3.93
C VAL A 225 9.59 -3.56 -5.41
N HIS A 226 8.58 -2.79 -5.78
CA HIS A 226 8.17 -2.45 -7.15
C HIS A 226 8.02 -3.69 -8.05
N ARG A 227 7.50 -4.79 -7.50
CA ARG A 227 7.31 -6.06 -8.21
C ARG A 227 5.95 -6.65 -7.91
N ASN A 228 5.39 -7.30 -8.90
CA ASN A 228 4.19 -8.11 -8.73
C ASN A 228 4.58 -9.44 -8.12
N THR A 229 4.18 -9.69 -6.89
CA THR A 229 4.45 -10.95 -6.21
C THR A 229 3.20 -11.48 -5.52
N GLU A 230 3.15 -12.80 -5.40
CA GLU A 230 2.16 -13.54 -4.63
C GLU A 230 2.88 -14.65 -3.87
N TYR A 231 2.66 -14.75 -2.56
CA TYR A 231 3.26 -15.77 -1.71
C TYR A 231 2.46 -15.94 -0.42
N CYS A 232 2.85 -16.90 0.41
CA CYS A 232 2.20 -17.16 1.70
C CYS A 232 3.18 -16.91 2.85
N ILE A 233 2.68 -16.43 3.99
CA ILE A 233 3.43 -16.41 5.26
C ILE A 233 3.35 -17.79 5.90
N ASN A 234 2.15 -18.38 5.88
CA ASN A 234 1.79 -19.69 6.39
C ASN A 234 0.71 -20.30 5.48
N ASP A 235 0.12 -21.43 5.87
CA ASP A 235 -0.93 -22.09 5.06
C ASP A 235 -2.21 -21.26 4.93
N TYR A 236 -2.36 -20.22 5.74
CA TYR A 236 -3.56 -19.42 5.82
C TYR A 236 -3.40 -18.02 5.22
N THR A 237 -2.34 -17.30 5.55
CA THR A 237 -2.14 -15.89 5.19
C THR A 237 -1.48 -15.73 3.83
N LYS A 238 -2.21 -15.15 2.88
CA LYS A 238 -1.69 -14.79 1.55
C LYS A 238 -1.09 -13.39 1.56
N VAL A 239 -0.06 -13.18 0.76
CA VAL A 239 0.62 -11.88 0.65
C VAL A 239 0.74 -11.48 -0.82
N PHE A 240 0.39 -10.24 -1.11
CA PHE A 240 0.46 -9.70 -2.46
C PHE A 240 1.21 -8.37 -2.48
N SER A 241 1.98 -8.16 -3.54
CA SER A 241 2.48 -6.84 -3.88
C SER A 241 2.16 -6.49 -5.33
N THR A 242 2.19 -5.19 -5.62
CA THR A 242 2.06 -4.67 -6.98
C THR A 242 3.31 -3.89 -7.36
N ALA A 243 3.61 -3.81 -8.66
CA ALA A 243 4.66 -2.94 -9.15
C ALA A 243 4.25 -1.46 -8.99
N SER A 244 5.23 -0.57 -9.12
CA SER A 244 4.97 0.87 -9.01
C SER A 244 3.91 1.33 -10.01
N ALA A 245 2.92 2.09 -9.53
CA ALA A 245 1.80 2.58 -10.31
C ALA A 245 2.19 3.59 -11.41
N SER A 246 3.38 4.19 -11.33
CA SER A 246 3.88 5.20 -12.29
C SER A 246 4.99 4.68 -13.19
N ASN A 247 5.42 3.42 -13.04
CA ASN A 247 6.59 2.90 -13.74
C ASN A 247 6.33 2.81 -15.25
N ALA A 248 7.21 3.45 -16.04
CA ALA A 248 7.13 3.51 -17.51
C ALA A 248 8.20 2.67 -18.21
N LEU A 249 8.98 1.87 -17.49
CA LEU A 249 10.00 1.00 -18.10
C LEU A 249 9.35 -0.18 -18.79
N ARG A 250 9.84 -0.50 -20.00
CA ARG A 250 9.35 -1.64 -20.80
C ARG A 250 9.43 -3.00 -20.08
N HIS A 251 10.36 -3.14 -19.13
CA HIS A 251 10.59 -4.39 -18.39
C HIS A 251 9.97 -4.41 -16.96
N ALA A 252 9.33 -3.32 -16.56
CA ALA A 252 8.73 -3.18 -15.23
C ALA A 252 7.50 -2.26 -15.33
N SER A 253 6.54 -2.67 -16.16
CA SER A 253 5.32 -1.93 -16.44
C SER A 253 4.53 -1.61 -15.17
N SER A 254 3.85 -0.47 -15.14
CA SER A 254 2.96 -0.13 -14.04
C SER A 254 1.81 -1.13 -13.95
N SER A 255 1.34 -1.36 -12.75
CA SER A 255 0.30 -2.35 -12.51
C SER A 255 -0.55 -2.01 -11.29
N PHE A 256 -1.71 -2.65 -11.21
CA PHE A 256 -2.56 -2.70 -10.03
C PHE A 256 -3.16 -4.09 -9.87
N ARG A 257 -3.61 -4.39 -8.64
CA ARG A 257 -4.35 -5.63 -8.38
C ARG A 257 -5.78 -5.32 -8.01
N ILE A 258 -6.68 -6.22 -8.40
CA ILE A 258 -8.09 -6.21 -8.01
C ILE A 258 -8.32 -7.43 -7.13
N PHE A 259 -9.01 -7.25 -6.02
CA PHE A 259 -9.46 -8.33 -5.16
C PHE A 259 -10.97 -8.28 -5.05
N ASP A 260 -11.63 -9.27 -5.61
CA ASP A 260 -13.07 -9.47 -5.44
C ASP A 260 -13.33 -10.46 -4.30
N VAL A 261 -13.77 -9.93 -3.17
CA VAL A 261 -14.08 -10.70 -1.96
C VAL A 261 -15.56 -11.00 -1.90
N VAL A 262 -15.91 -12.26 -1.75
CA VAL A 262 -17.29 -12.72 -1.66
C VAL A 262 -17.44 -13.68 -0.48
N ARG A 263 -18.50 -13.53 0.30
CA ARG A 263 -18.90 -14.52 1.29
C ARG A 263 -19.86 -15.52 0.65
N ASP A 264 -19.54 -16.80 0.74
CA ASP A 264 -20.38 -17.89 0.23
C ASP A 264 -20.73 -18.83 1.40
N GLN A 265 -21.91 -18.63 1.97
CA GLN A 265 -22.35 -19.31 3.19
C GLN A 265 -21.39 -19.12 4.37
N SER A 266 -20.63 -20.16 4.75
CA SER A 266 -19.62 -20.11 5.80
C SER A 266 -18.21 -19.79 5.26
N ASP A 267 -18.00 -19.87 3.96
CA ASP A 267 -16.69 -19.78 3.33
C ASP A 267 -16.42 -18.36 2.79
N TRP A 268 -15.16 -18.00 2.73
CA TRP A 268 -14.70 -16.80 2.06
C TRP A 268 -14.01 -17.18 0.75
N ARG A 269 -14.37 -16.48 -0.31
CA ARG A 269 -13.75 -16.60 -1.62
C ARG A 269 -13.19 -15.25 -2.02
N MET A 270 -11.95 -15.24 -2.47
CA MET A 270 -11.30 -14.06 -3.04
C MET A 270 -10.74 -14.40 -4.42
N VAL A 271 -11.05 -13.57 -5.41
CA VAL A 271 -10.41 -13.59 -6.73
C VAL A 271 -9.42 -12.44 -6.78
N SER A 272 -8.14 -12.74 -6.99
CA SER A 272 -7.08 -11.75 -7.20
C SER A 272 -6.77 -11.66 -8.69
N THR A 273 -6.91 -10.48 -9.28
CA THR A 273 -6.57 -10.21 -10.68
C THR A 273 -5.46 -9.18 -10.75
N LEU A 274 -4.35 -9.51 -11.42
CA LEU A 274 -3.26 -8.59 -11.73
C LEU A 274 -3.50 -7.96 -13.10
N GLU A 275 -3.55 -6.64 -13.14
CA GLU A 275 -3.59 -5.87 -14.37
C GLU A 275 -2.31 -5.07 -14.57
N VAL A 276 -1.75 -5.15 -15.78
CA VAL A 276 -0.50 -4.48 -16.16
C VAL A 276 -0.77 -3.55 -17.32
N LEU A 277 -0.21 -2.34 -17.23
CA LEU A 277 -0.32 -1.33 -18.28
C LEU A 277 0.75 -1.55 -19.37
N HIS A 278 0.30 -1.80 -20.58
CA HIS A 278 1.12 -1.88 -21.78
C HIS A 278 0.61 -0.89 -22.83
N ASP A 279 1.49 0.00 -23.34
CA ASP A 279 1.17 0.94 -24.40
C ASP A 279 -0.19 1.65 -24.20
N SER A 280 -0.41 2.20 -23.01
CA SER A 280 -1.65 2.89 -22.59
C SER A 280 -2.90 2.00 -22.51
N ARG A 281 -2.74 0.67 -22.52
CA ARG A 281 -3.82 -0.30 -22.30
C ARG A 281 -3.49 -1.18 -21.10
N CYS A 282 -4.46 -1.35 -20.20
CA CYS A 282 -4.35 -2.39 -19.17
C CYS A 282 -4.85 -3.72 -19.72
N GLY A 283 -4.10 -4.77 -19.43
CA GLY A 283 -4.48 -6.15 -19.73
C GLY A 283 -4.34 -7.00 -18.47
N GLU A 284 -5.26 -7.93 -18.30
CA GLU A 284 -5.17 -8.96 -17.27
C GLU A 284 -4.01 -9.90 -17.60
N ILE A 285 -3.11 -10.10 -16.63
CA ILE A 285 -1.95 -10.98 -16.77
C ILE A 285 -2.13 -12.27 -15.99
N MET A 286 -2.74 -12.19 -14.81
CA MET A 286 -2.87 -13.33 -13.92
C MET A 286 -4.13 -13.19 -13.06
N THR A 287 -4.89 -14.27 -12.98
CA THR A 287 -5.99 -14.38 -12.02
C THR A 287 -5.77 -15.61 -11.14
N SER A 288 -5.92 -15.45 -9.83
CA SER A 288 -5.91 -16.54 -8.86
C SER A 288 -7.15 -16.49 -8.01
N GLU A 289 -7.69 -17.68 -7.71
CA GLU A 289 -8.83 -17.85 -6.79
C GLU A 289 -8.37 -18.52 -5.52
N ILE A 290 -8.77 -17.98 -4.38
CA ILE A 290 -8.43 -18.47 -3.06
C ILE A 290 -9.71 -18.63 -2.24
N VAL A 291 -9.82 -19.78 -1.57
CA VAL A 291 -10.98 -20.10 -0.71
C VAL A 291 -10.50 -20.38 0.70
N TRP A 292 -11.06 -19.65 1.67
CA TRP A 292 -10.91 -19.95 3.10
C TRP A 292 -12.20 -20.58 3.59
N LYS A 293 -12.12 -21.84 4.06
CA LYS A 293 -13.27 -22.59 4.58
C LYS A 293 -13.67 -22.09 5.97
N GLY A 294 -14.96 -22.06 6.26
CA GLY A 294 -15.53 -21.45 7.46
C GLY A 294 -15.03 -22.02 8.80
N THR A 295 -14.49 -23.24 8.82
CA THR A 295 -13.82 -23.81 9.99
C THR A 295 -12.49 -23.12 10.34
N ALA A 296 -11.95 -22.32 9.43
CA ALA A 296 -10.72 -21.56 9.65
C ALA A 296 -10.94 -20.21 10.37
N LEU A 297 -12.20 -19.75 10.50
CA LEU A 297 -12.58 -18.46 11.06
C LEU A 297 -13.04 -18.50 12.53
N ARG A 298 -12.85 -19.66 13.22
CA ARG A 298 -13.18 -19.83 14.63
C ARG A 298 -12.01 -19.53 15.55
#